data_bf38b774d28588e6581f090fe4960bc7
#
_entry.id   bf38b774d28588e6581f090fe4960bc7
#
_cell.length_a   1.000
_cell.length_b   1.000
_cell.length_c   1.000
_cell.angle_alpha   90.00
_cell.angle_beta   90.00
_cell.angle_gamma   90.00
#
_symmetry.space_group_name_H-M   'P 1'
#
loop_
_entity.id
_entity.type
_entity.pdbx_description
1 polymer ?
#
loop_
_entity_poly.entity_id
_entity_poly.type
_entity_poly.pdbx_seq_one_letter_code
_entity_poly.pdbx_strand_id
1 'polypeptide(L)'
;NPDAIITDFKLNDSRESIKYNVPYNGTELVQAFQNMREAFPCFVMTAFDDLAISESEDVNIVYIKNILYKDEKESKARAQFLDRVLYQINHYKSKIRNAEDELQKLIKLRQSGHADINDEKRLIELDHFLENSIDKRCSIPEEFKTLSNSDKLSDLISAVDKLLDEIREDE
;
A
#
# COMPACT_ATOMS: atom_id res chain seq x y z
N ASN A 1 -4.77 -15.19 -0.58
CA ASN A 1 -4.19 -13.98 -1.17
C ASN A 1 -2.74 -14.26 -1.55
N PRO A 2 -2.26 -13.87 -2.74
CA PRO A 2 -0.85 -13.97 -3.08
C PRO A 2 -0.02 -13.02 -2.20
N ASP A 3 1.24 -13.39 -1.96
CA ASP A 3 2.19 -12.59 -1.19
C ASP A 3 3.03 -11.67 -2.07
N ALA A 4 3.14 -11.99 -3.36
CA ALA A 4 3.80 -11.20 -4.39
C ALA A 4 3.26 -11.57 -5.77
N ILE A 5 3.52 -10.71 -6.75
CA ILE A 5 3.30 -10.99 -8.18
C ILE A 5 4.66 -11.00 -8.88
N ILE A 6 4.92 -12.08 -9.62
CA ILE A 6 6.03 -12.16 -10.56
C ILE A 6 5.43 -12.42 -11.92
N THR A 7 5.64 -11.52 -12.86
CA THR A 7 5.06 -11.58 -14.21
C THR A 7 6.14 -11.54 -15.28
N ASP A 8 5.86 -12.10 -16.45
CA ASP A 8 6.66 -11.84 -17.63
C ASP A 8 6.35 -10.46 -18.19
N PHE A 9 7.35 -9.78 -18.75
CA PHE A 9 7.14 -8.53 -19.47
C PHE A 9 6.27 -8.76 -20.73
N LYS A 10 6.60 -9.79 -21.53
CA LYS A 10 5.85 -10.13 -22.75
C LYS A 10 4.84 -11.23 -22.51
N LEU A 11 3.63 -10.89 -22.17
CA LEU A 11 2.57 -11.84 -21.83
C LEU A 11 2.05 -12.65 -23.04
N ASN A 12 2.29 -12.19 -24.27
CA ASN A 12 1.73 -12.78 -25.51
C ASN A 12 2.77 -13.47 -26.41
N ASP A 13 4.02 -13.63 -25.97
CA ASP A 13 5.09 -14.19 -26.82
C ASP A 13 4.86 -15.69 -27.19
N SER A 14 4.12 -16.45 -26.37
CA SER A 14 3.82 -17.86 -26.59
C SER A 14 2.39 -18.07 -27.10
N ARG A 15 2.04 -17.47 -28.24
CA ARG A 15 0.68 -17.48 -28.81
C ARG A 15 0.10 -18.88 -29.07
N GLU A 16 0.94 -19.88 -29.32
CA GLU A 16 0.49 -21.26 -29.61
C GLU A 16 -0.05 -21.99 -28.37
N SER A 17 0.40 -21.62 -27.18
CA SER A 17 0.00 -22.27 -25.93
C SER A 17 -0.99 -21.45 -25.07
N ILE A 18 -1.21 -20.16 -25.37
CA ILE A 18 -2.06 -19.27 -24.58
C ILE A 18 -3.44 -19.16 -25.24
N LYS A 19 -4.45 -19.56 -24.49
CA LYS A 19 -5.85 -19.55 -24.94
C LYS A 19 -6.43 -18.13 -25.04
N TYR A 20 -5.84 -17.15 -24.33
CA TYR A 20 -6.29 -15.77 -24.28
C TYR A 20 -5.12 -14.82 -24.55
N ASN A 21 -5.32 -13.89 -25.46
CA ASN A 21 -4.40 -12.80 -25.71
C ASN A 21 -4.83 -11.59 -24.88
N VAL A 22 -3.90 -10.96 -24.16
CA VAL A 22 -4.16 -9.76 -23.37
C VAL A 22 -3.59 -8.51 -24.06
N PRO A 23 -4.28 -7.35 -24.01
CA PRO A 23 -3.85 -6.13 -24.71
C PRO A 23 -2.77 -5.34 -23.95
N TYR A 24 -2.18 -5.92 -22.90
CA TYR A 24 -1.21 -5.26 -22.02
C TYR A 24 0.03 -6.14 -21.81
N ASN A 25 1.12 -5.53 -21.37
CA ASN A 25 2.35 -6.20 -20.98
C ASN A 25 2.46 -6.35 -19.44
N GLY A 26 3.58 -6.95 -18.98
CA GLY A 26 3.79 -7.20 -17.56
C GLY A 26 3.97 -5.95 -16.72
N THR A 27 4.55 -4.88 -17.27
CA THR A 27 4.72 -3.60 -16.55
C THR A 27 3.38 -2.90 -16.35
N GLU A 28 2.53 -2.86 -17.38
CA GLU A 28 1.16 -2.34 -17.28
C GLU A 28 0.30 -3.12 -16.29
N LEU A 29 0.45 -4.47 -16.27
CA LEU A 29 -0.23 -5.32 -15.28
C LEU A 29 0.21 -4.97 -13.86
N VAL A 30 1.51 -4.83 -13.62
CA VAL A 30 2.06 -4.47 -12.31
C VAL A 30 1.59 -3.09 -11.89
N GLN A 31 1.65 -2.11 -12.78
CA GLN A 31 1.17 -0.75 -12.52
C GLN A 31 -0.32 -0.73 -12.15
N ALA A 32 -1.16 -1.43 -12.90
CA ALA A 32 -2.58 -1.54 -12.59
C ALA A 32 -2.81 -2.18 -11.21
N PHE A 33 -2.00 -3.18 -10.85
CA PHE A 33 -2.12 -3.84 -9.55
C PHE A 33 -1.63 -2.95 -8.40
N GLN A 34 -0.51 -2.23 -8.57
CA GLN A 34 0.01 -1.29 -7.57
C GLN A 34 -0.91 -0.09 -7.38
N ASN A 35 -1.65 0.31 -8.42
CA ASN A 35 -2.71 1.31 -8.31
C ASN A 35 -3.90 0.84 -7.46
N MET A 36 -4.12 -0.47 -7.36
CA MET A 36 -5.15 -1.05 -6.48
C MET A 36 -4.62 -1.32 -5.06
N ARG A 37 -3.34 -1.73 -4.94
CA ARG A 37 -2.72 -2.10 -3.66
C ARG A 37 -1.35 -1.44 -3.55
N GLU A 38 -1.29 -0.39 -2.76
CA GLU A 38 -0.08 0.42 -2.62
C GLU A 38 1.08 -0.39 -2.06
N ALA A 39 2.26 -0.22 -2.68
CA ALA A 39 3.52 -0.86 -2.29
C ALA A 39 3.49 -2.41 -2.24
N PHE A 40 2.49 -3.06 -2.87
CA PHE A 40 2.43 -4.52 -2.95
C PHE A 40 3.65 -5.06 -3.72
N PRO A 41 4.31 -6.14 -3.25
CA PRO A 41 5.49 -6.69 -3.90
C PRO A 41 5.18 -7.22 -5.30
N CYS A 42 5.70 -6.56 -6.33
CA CYS A 42 5.55 -6.93 -7.73
C CYS A 42 6.91 -6.96 -8.40
N PHE A 43 7.11 -7.93 -9.33
CA PHE A 43 8.35 -8.14 -10.05
C PHE A 43 8.05 -8.46 -11.51
N VAL A 44 8.79 -7.86 -12.43
CA VAL A 44 8.69 -8.09 -13.87
C VAL A 44 9.95 -8.83 -14.33
N MET A 45 9.75 -9.95 -15.01
CA MET A 45 10.83 -10.73 -15.62
C MET A 45 10.89 -10.45 -17.12
N THR A 46 12.06 -10.16 -17.66
CA THR A 46 12.24 -9.90 -19.09
C THR A 46 13.43 -10.68 -19.67
N ALA A 47 13.35 -11.05 -20.92
CA ALA A 47 14.49 -11.53 -21.69
C ALA A 47 15.28 -10.37 -22.35
N PHE A 48 14.67 -9.17 -22.43
CA PHE A 48 15.21 -7.98 -23.09
C PHE A 48 15.10 -6.79 -22.15
N ASP A 49 16.24 -6.20 -21.79
CA ASP A 49 16.33 -5.17 -20.75
C ASP A 49 15.72 -3.84 -21.16
N ASP A 50 16.06 -3.37 -22.37
CA ASP A 50 15.89 -1.96 -22.73
C ASP A 50 14.42 -1.52 -22.80
N LEU A 51 13.53 -2.37 -23.33
CA LEU A 51 12.12 -2.04 -23.44
C LEU A 51 11.40 -2.10 -22.09
N ALA A 52 11.63 -3.14 -21.29
CA ALA A 52 10.99 -3.29 -20.00
C ALA A 52 11.40 -2.20 -19.02
N ILE A 53 12.65 -1.75 -19.08
CA ILE A 53 13.17 -0.63 -18.27
C ILE A 53 12.52 0.69 -18.70
N SER A 54 12.41 0.94 -20.00
CA SER A 54 11.84 2.20 -20.52
C SER A 54 10.33 2.33 -20.29
N GLU A 55 9.61 1.21 -20.19
CA GLU A 55 8.16 1.17 -19.97
C GLU A 55 7.76 0.96 -18.50
N SER A 56 8.74 0.77 -17.59
CA SER A 56 8.47 0.60 -16.17
C SER A 56 8.60 1.92 -15.42
N GLU A 57 7.64 2.24 -14.56
CA GLU A 57 7.75 3.38 -13.64
C GLU A 57 8.81 3.16 -12.56
N ASP A 58 9.03 1.89 -12.15
CA ASP A 58 10.07 1.51 -11.20
C ASP A 58 11.00 0.45 -11.80
N VAL A 59 12.20 0.86 -12.19
CA VAL A 59 13.23 -0.01 -12.75
C VAL A 59 13.73 -1.08 -11.75
N ASN A 60 13.55 -0.86 -10.44
CA ASN A 60 14.01 -1.78 -9.42
C ASN A 60 13.21 -3.08 -9.35
N ILE A 61 12.04 -3.13 -9.95
CA ILE A 61 11.19 -4.32 -10.02
C ILE A 61 11.43 -5.16 -11.28
N VAL A 62 12.25 -4.67 -12.22
CA VAL A 62 12.54 -5.34 -13.50
C VAL A 62 13.79 -6.21 -13.37
N TYR A 63 13.67 -7.49 -13.72
CA TYR A 63 14.74 -8.49 -13.62
C TYR A 63 14.88 -9.26 -14.92
N ILE A 64 16.13 -9.61 -15.27
CA ILE A 64 16.43 -10.40 -16.45
C ILE A 64 16.15 -11.88 -16.19
N LYS A 65 15.44 -12.54 -17.08
CA LYS A 65 15.09 -13.98 -16.98
C LYS A 65 16.31 -14.89 -16.81
N ASN A 66 17.48 -14.52 -17.35
CA ASN A 66 18.71 -15.28 -17.23
C ASN A 66 19.10 -15.59 -15.77
N ILE A 67 18.65 -14.75 -14.82
CA ILE A 67 18.82 -15.00 -13.37
C ILE A 67 18.20 -16.35 -12.93
N LEU A 68 17.22 -16.88 -13.67
CA LEU A 68 16.52 -18.10 -13.33
C LEU A 68 17.17 -19.38 -13.92
N TYR A 69 18.11 -19.24 -14.86
CA TYR A 69 18.74 -20.38 -15.55
C TYR A 69 19.92 -20.98 -14.77
N LYS A 70 20.26 -22.26 -15.09
CA LYS A 70 21.04 -23.18 -14.24
C LYS A 70 22.57 -23.14 -14.38
N ASP A 71 23.24 -22.06 -14.66
CA ASP A 71 24.71 -22.04 -14.59
C ASP A 71 25.20 -21.76 -13.16
N GLU A 72 26.36 -22.34 -12.75
CA GLU A 72 26.86 -22.21 -11.38
C GLU A 72 27.06 -20.75 -10.94
N LYS A 73 27.44 -19.86 -11.84
CA LYS A 73 27.53 -18.41 -11.58
C LYS A 73 26.15 -17.76 -11.44
N GLU A 74 25.15 -18.29 -12.13
CA GLU A 74 23.77 -17.80 -12.13
C GLU A 74 22.96 -18.36 -10.95
N SER A 75 23.37 -19.50 -10.36
CA SER A 75 22.74 -20.04 -9.13
C SER A 75 22.82 -19.06 -7.97
N LYS A 76 23.94 -18.33 -7.85
CA LYS A 76 24.14 -17.29 -6.84
C LYS A 76 23.26 -16.06 -7.10
N ALA A 77 23.14 -15.63 -8.37
CA ALA A 77 22.27 -14.52 -8.75
C ALA A 77 20.79 -14.86 -8.56
N ARG A 78 20.38 -16.10 -8.81
CA ARG A 78 19.03 -16.60 -8.54
C ARG A 78 18.71 -16.62 -7.05
N ALA A 79 19.64 -17.10 -6.21
CA ALA A 79 19.48 -17.06 -4.77
C ALA A 79 19.31 -15.62 -4.28
N GLN A 80 20.14 -14.69 -4.77
CA GLN A 80 20.02 -13.27 -4.44
C GLN A 80 18.69 -12.65 -4.90
N PHE A 81 18.17 -13.05 -6.05
CA PHE A 81 16.85 -12.61 -6.52
C PHE A 81 15.74 -13.11 -5.60
N LEU A 82 15.73 -14.40 -5.28
CA LEU A 82 14.73 -14.98 -4.36
C LEU A 82 14.80 -14.36 -2.97
N ASP A 83 16.01 -14.11 -2.47
CA ASP A 83 16.20 -13.42 -1.18
C ASP A 83 15.62 -12.00 -1.20
N ARG A 84 15.79 -11.27 -2.31
CA ARG A 84 15.16 -9.94 -2.49
C ARG A 84 13.64 -10.03 -2.52
N VAL A 85 13.08 -10.99 -3.24
CA VAL A 85 11.62 -11.22 -3.28
C VAL A 85 11.10 -11.50 -1.87
N LEU A 86 11.71 -12.43 -1.15
CA LEU A 86 11.34 -12.76 0.22
C LEU A 86 11.50 -11.57 1.18
N TYR A 87 12.59 -10.81 1.02
CA TYR A 87 12.81 -9.61 1.81
C TYR A 87 11.69 -8.58 1.59
N GLN A 88 11.32 -8.30 0.34
CA GLN A 88 10.25 -7.37 0.03
C GLN A 88 8.89 -7.83 0.55
N ILE A 89 8.58 -9.14 0.41
CA ILE A 89 7.37 -9.73 0.99
C ILE A 89 7.33 -9.53 2.51
N ASN A 90 8.42 -9.87 3.19
CA ASN A 90 8.51 -9.76 4.65
C ASN A 90 8.45 -8.30 5.10
N HIS A 91 9.10 -7.41 4.36
CA HIS A 91 9.07 -5.98 4.64
C HIS A 91 7.65 -5.41 4.50
N TYR A 92 6.94 -5.75 3.42
CA TYR A 92 5.55 -5.35 3.21
C TYR A 92 4.64 -5.87 4.32
N LYS A 93 4.72 -7.18 4.65
CA LYS A 93 3.95 -7.78 5.74
C LYS A 93 4.26 -7.15 7.10
N SER A 94 5.52 -6.82 7.36
CA SER A 94 5.91 -6.16 8.60
C SER A 94 5.36 -4.73 8.70
N LYS A 95 5.35 -3.97 7.60
CA LYS A 95 4.74 -2.64 7.57
C LYS A 95 3.26 -2.70 7.93
N ILE A 96 2.50 -3.62 7.31
CA ILE A 96 1.07 -3.80 7.61
C ILE A 96 0.87 -4.17 9.08
N ARG A 97 1.59 -5.19 9.57
CA ARG A 97 1.47 -5.63 10.97
C ARG A 97 1.80 -4.52 11.95
N ASN A 98 2.87 -3.79 11.72
CA ASN A 98 3.24 -2.67 12.59
C ASN A 98 2.16 -1.57 12.59
N ALA A 99 1.58 -1.28 11.43
CA ALA A 99 0.48 -0.33 11.32
C ALA A 99 -0.79 -0.81 12.05
N GLU A 100 -1.14 -2.10 11.93
CA GLU A 100 -2.25 -2.72 12.67
C GLU A 100 -2.03 -2.65 14.18
N ASP A 101 -0.84 -3.00 14.65
CA ASP A 101 -0.48 -2.98 16.09
C ASP A 101 -0.51 -1.56 16.64
N GLU A 102 -0.01 -0.57 15.89
CA GLU A 102 -0.04 0.84 16.25
C GLU A 102 -1.47 1.36 16.28
N LEU A 103 -2.27 1.07 15.25
CA LEU A 103 -3.68 1.44 15.18
C LEU A 103 -4.47 0.92 16.39
N GLN A 104 -4.27 -0.35 16.74
CA GLN A 104 -4.94 -0.93 17.92
C GLN A 104 -4.55 -0.22 19.23
N LYS A 105 -3.30 0.20 19.39
CA LYS A 105 -2.86 0.97 20.56
C LYS A 105 -3.54 2.34 20.63
N LEU A 106 -3.61 3.05 19.49
CA LEU A 106 -4.26 4.35 19.40
C LEU A 106 -5.77 4.26 19.64
N ILE A 107 -6.43 3.21 19.13
CA ILE A 107 -7.85 2.97 19.42
C ILE A 107 -8.09 2.79 20.92
N LYS A 108 -7.25 2.02 21.61
CA LYS A 108 -7.36 1.85 23.07
C LYS A 108 -7.11 3.16 23.83
N LEU A 109 -6.12 3.94 23.38
CA LEU A 109 -5.81 5.24 23.97
C LEU A 109 -6.99 6.20 23.81
N ARG A 110 -7.61 6.24 22.62
CA ARG A 110 -8.83 7.01 22.34
C ARG A 110 -10.01 6.57 23.22
N GLN A 111 -10.24 5.26 23.34
CA GLN A 111 -11.34 4.71 24.18
C GLN A 111 -11.16 5.05 25.66
N SER A 112 -9.93 5.18 26.14
CA SER A 112 -9.63 5.58 27.52
C SER A 112 -9.69 7.11 27.74
N GLY A 113 -9.95 7.91 26.72
CA GLY A 113 -10.02 9.36 26.80
C GLY A 113 -8.66 10.06 26.94
N HIS A 114 -7.55 9.37 26.64
CA HIS A 114 -6.20 9.91 26.77
C HIS A 114 -5.54 10.24 25.41
N ALA A 115 -6.24 10.07 24.30
CA ALA A 115 -5.74 10.39 22.97
C ALA A 115 -5.69 11.92 22.79
N ASP A 116 -4.58 12.42 22.26
CA ASP A 116 -4.42 13.80 21.86
C ASP A 116 -4.74 14.02 20.36
N ILE A 117 -4.59 15.27 19.88
CA ILE A 117 -4.85 15.64 18.49
C ILE A 117 -3.88 14.92 17.53
N ASN A 118 -2.64 14.69 17.96
CA ASN A 118 -1.65 13.99 17.13
C ASN A 118 -1.97 12.50 17.03
N ASP A 119 -2.46 11.91 18.13
CA ASP A 119 -2.92 10.52 18.16
C ASP A 119 -4.12 10.31 17.23
N GLU A 120 -5.09 11.23 17.22
CA GLU A 120 -6.24 11.20 16.32
C GLU A 120 -5.82 11.33 14.85
N LYS A 121 -4.90 12.24 14.55
CA LYS A 121 -4.34 12.38 13.20
C LYS A 121 -3.62 11.12 12.78
N ARG A 122 -2.78 10.56 13.64
CA ARG A 122 -2.02 9.34 13.38
C ARG A 122 -2.93 8.13 13.16
N LEU A 123 -4.03 8.04 13.89
CA LEU A 123 -5.05 7.01 13.71
C LEU A 123 -5.65 7.06 12.30
N ILE A 124 -5.99 8.26 11.80
CA ILE A 124 -6.53 8.44 10.44
C ILE A 124 -5.49 8.06 9.37
N GLU A 125 -4.23 8.47 9.53
CA GLU A 125 -3.15 8.11 8.61
C GLU A 125 -2.94 6.58 8.52
N LEU A 126 -2.93 5.90 9.67
CA LEU A 126 -2.76 4.44 9.73
C LEU A 126 -3.94 3.70 9.12
N ASP A 127 -5.15 4.13 9.41
CA ASP A 127 -6.37 3.58 8.85
C ASP A 127 -6.38 3.73 7.31
N HIS A 128 -6.04 4.92 6.81
CA HIS A 128 -5.92 5.17 5.37
C HIS A 128 -4.82 4.31 4.71
N PHE A 129 -3.66 4.16 5.35
CA PHE A 129 -2.59 3.29 4.89
C PHE A 129 -3.04 1.83 4.80
N LEU A 130 -3.73 1.31 5.81
CA LEU A 130 -4.22 -0.07 5.83
C LEU A 130 -5.28 -0.31 4.76
N GLU A 131 -6.24 0.61 4.58
CA GLU A 131 -7.23 0.54 3.49
C GLU A 131 -6.55 0.49 2.12
N ASN A 132 -5.59 1.37 1.85
CA ASN A 132 -4.84 1.41 0.59
C ASN A 132 -3.99 0.15 0.36
N SER A 133 -3.53 -0.50 1.43
CA SER A 133 -2.80 -1.77 1.35
C SER A 133 -3.71 -2.96 0.99
N ILE A 134 -5.03 -2.86 1.24
CA ILE A 134 -6.01 -3.89 0.91
C ILE A 134 -6.57 -3.65 -0.50
N ASP A 135 -7.24 -2.53 -0.70
CA ASP A 135 -7.77 -2.08 -1.99
C ASP A 135 -8.03 -0.57 -1.96
N LYS A 136 -7.16 0.19 -2.58
CA LYS A 136 -7.24 1.66 -2.66
C LYS A 136 -8.55 2.18 -3.25
N ARG A 137 -9.22 1.39 -4.09
CA ARG A 137 -10.51 1.78 -4.68
C ARG A 137 -11.66 1.81 -3.67
N CYS A 138 -11.48 1.10 -2.56
CA CYS A 138 -12.46 1.02 -1.47
C CYS A 138 -12.07 1.93 -0.29
N SER A 139 -10.92 2.60 -0.34
CA SER A 139 -10.46 3.46 0.74
C SER A 139 -11.30 4.74 0.80
N ILE A 140 -11.61 5.16 2.03
CA ILE A 140 -12.28 6.44 2.27
C ILE A 140 -11.23 7.55 2.24
N PRO A 141 -11.39 8.61 1.42
CA PRO A 141 -10.45 9.72 1.41
C PRO A 141 -10.25 10.32 2.81
N GLU A 142 -9.00 10.65 3.13
CA GLU A 142 -8.60 11.17 4.45
C GLU A 142 -9.35 12.44 4.85
N GLU A 143 -9.71 13.26 3.86
CA GLU A 143 -10.50 14.48 4.03
C GLU A 143 -11.86 14.21 4.70
N PHE A 144 -12.56 13.14 4.30
CA PHE A 144 -13.85 12.78 4.88
C PHE A 144 -13.70 12.22 6.31
N LYS A 145 -12.57 11.57 6.62
CA LYS A 145 -12.28 11.08 7.97
C LYS A 145 -12.00 12.22 8.94
N THR A 146 -11.33 13.29 8.46
CA THR A 146 -11.03 14.50 9.21
C THR A 146 -12.25 15.40 9.42
N LEU A 147 -13.11 15.56 8.43
CA LEU A 147 -14.33 16.36 8.51
C LEU A 147 -15.26 15.88 9.64
N SER A 148 -15.39 14.57 9.83
CA SER A 148 -16.17 13.99 10.94
C SER A 148 -15.68 14.43 12.33
N ASN A 149 -14.39 14.72 12.50
CA ASN A 149 -13.82 15.20 13.75
C ASN A 149 -13.95 16.73 13.86
N SER A 150 -13.89 17.46 12.75
CA SER A 150 -14.08 18.92 12.70
C SER A 150 -15.51 19.30 13.06
N ASP A 151 -16.51 18.55 12.58
CA ASP A 151 -17.91 18.80 12.92
C ASP A 151 -18.18 18.60 14.42
N LYS A 152 -17.64 17.51 15.01
CA LYS A 152 -17.72 17.28 16.46
C LYS A 152 -17.02 18.36 17.28
N LEU A 153 -15.88 18.89 16.80
CA LEU A 153 -15.19 19.99 17.44
C LEU A 153 -15.99 21.28 17.35
N SER A 154 -16.62 21.55 16.21
CA SER A 154 -17.51 22.71 16.03
C SER A 154 -18.74 22.63 16.95
N ASP A 155 -19.35 21.45 17.08
CA ASP A 155 -20.47 21.22 17.99
C ASP A 155 -20.05 21.42 19.46
N LEU A 156 -18.84 20.94 19.84
CA LEU A 156 -18.31 21.11 21.18
C LEU A 156 -18.01 22.56 21.48
N ILE A 157 -17.41 23.32 20.58
CA ILE A 157 -17.16 24.77 20.71
C ILE A 157 -18.48 25.49 20.86
N SER A 158 -19.49 25.20 20.03
CA SER A 158 -20.81 25.80 20.12
C SER A 158 -21.52 25.50 21.46
N ALA A 159 -21.33 24.31 22.01
CA ALA A 159 -21.86 23.94 23.32
C ALA A 159 -21.15 24.68 24.46
N VAL A 160 -19.83 24.86 24.40
CA VAL A 160 -19.04 25.61 25.35
C VAL A 160 -19.40 27.10 25.33
N ASP A 161 -19.55 27.70 24.14
CA ASP A 161 -19.97 29.09 24.00
C ASP A 161 -21.34 29.33 24.60
N LYS A 162 -22.31 28.44 24.39
CA LYS A 162 -23.64 28.53 25.05
C LYS A 162 -23.56 28.47 26.55
N LEU A 163 -22.75 27.58 27.12
CA LEU A 163 -22.56 27.50 28.58
C LEU A 163 -21.89 28.74 29.14
N LEU A 164 -20.94 29.33 28.41
CA LEU A 164 -20.31 30.59 28.83
C LEU A 164 -21.29 31.77 28.81
N ASP A 165 -22.20 31.81 27.83
CA ASP A 165 -23.23 32.83 27.76
C ASP A 165 -24.25 32.68 28.90
N GLU A 166 -24.71 31.45 29.21
CA GLU A 166 -25.57 31.20 30.38
C GLU A 166 -24.94 31.61 31.71
N ILE A 167 -23.64 31.36 31.93
CA ILE A 167 -22.93 31.77 33.16
C ILE A 167 -22.82 33.30 33.25
N ARG A 168 -22.70 34.01 32.11
CA ARG A 168 -22.62 35.48 32.08
C ARG A 168 -23.95 36.18 32.30
N GLU A 169 -25.08 35.50 32.00
CA GLU A 169 -26.41 36.04 32.24
C GLU A 169 -26.86 35.85 33.70
N ASP A 170 -26.21 34.97 34.47
CA ASP A 170 -26.49 34.72 35.89
C ASP A 170 -25.64 35.59 36.85
N GLU A 171 -24.72 36.43 36.34
CA GLU A 171 -23.96 37.46 37.09
C GLU A 171 -24.57 38.87 36.92
#